data_198a2d9f210ba5b45ec26582350a2545
#
_entry.id   198a2d9f210ba5b45ec26582350a2545
#
_cell.length_a   1.000
_cell.length_b   1.000
_cell.length_c   1.000
_cell.angle_alpha   90.00
_cell.angle_beta   90.00
_cell.angle_gamma   90.00
#
_symmetry.space_group_name_H-M   'P 1'
#
loop_
_entity.id
_entity.type
_entity.pdbx_description
1 polymer ?
#
loop_
_entity_poly.entity_id
_entity_poly.type
_entity_poly.pdbx_seq_one_letter_code
_entity_poly.pdbx_strand_id
1 'polypeptide(L)'
;PNDWVVVDFIGSAWQAIQDHFVAEVHHQDIGSFFLQARKEMTGKGLAALEGWVDYRVINAMYFQWLNPILFKGRWNIFATAKTDQLSSDKKPTEDSQTRSLLLPFGVKPKAQKDILYGFHTTILTGRDPRSGARTLTAIKDRERSETRGQVVNSFTLDYLKGVAGWEMT
;
A
#
# COMPACT_ATOMS: atom_id res chain seq x y z
N PRO A 1 -0.12 19.61 -14.00
CA PRO A 1 0.33 18.63 -14.99
C PRO A 1 -0.83 17.77 -15.45
N ASN A 2 -0.93 17.54 -16.78
CA ASN A 2 -1.99 16.73 -17.36
C ASN A 2 -1.60 15.24 -17.48
N ASP A 3 -0.34 14.93 -17.14
CA ASP A 3 0.19 13.59 -17.27
C ASP A 3 -0.18 12.74 -16.05
N TRP A 4 -0.39 11.46 -16.30
CA TRP A 4 -0.73 10.47 -15.30
C TRP A 4 0.24 9.30 -15.29
N VAL A 5 0.67 8.90 -14.11
CA VAL A 5 1.36 7.64 -13.87
C VAL A 5 0.39 6.70 -13.17
N VAL A 6 0.12 5.56 -13.79
CA VAL A 6 -0.73 4.52 -13.22
C VAL A 6 0.14 3.35 -12.75
N VAL A 7 0.01 2.98 -11.49
CA VAL A 7 0.71 1.85 -10.87
C VAL A 7 -0.30 0.78 -10.46
N ASP A 8 -0.36 -0.29 -11.22
CA ASP A 8 -1.27 -1.41 -10.99
C ASP A 8 -0.48 -2.72 -10.80
N PHE A 9 -0.39 -3.27 -9.69
CA PHE A 9 -0.68 -2.99 -8.28
C PHE A 9 0.58 -2.50 -7.55
N ILE A 10 0.49 -1.50 -6.68
CA ILE A 10 1.68 -0.99 -5.96
C ILE A 10 2.29 -2.02 -5.00
N GLY A 11 1.50 -2.98 -4.53
CA GLY A 11 1.99 -4.13 -3.77
C GLY A 11 2.92 -5.06 -4.56
N SER A 12 2.77 -5.12 -5.89
CA SER A 12 3.67 -5.92 -6.76
C SER A 12 5.05 -5.29 -6.84
N ALA A 13 5.15 -3.96 -6.82
CA ALA A 13 6.45 -3.27 -6.77
C ALA A 13 7.18 -3.58 -5.45
N TRP A 14 6.45 -3.61 -4.33
CA TRP A 14 7.00 -4.02 -3.05
C TRP A 14 7.54 -5.45 -3.08
N GLN A 15 6.79 -6.38 -3.68
CA GLN A 15 7.22 -7.76 -3.86
C GLN A 15 8.46 -7.86 -4.75
N ALA A 16 8.45 -7.18 -5.90
CA ALA A 16 9.58 -7.21 -6.84
C ALA A 16 10.89 -6.71 -6.22
N ILE A 17 10.82 -5.75 -5.32
CA ILE A 17 12.02 -5.26 -4.60
C ILE A 17 12.51 -6.27 -3.58
N GLN A 18 11.63 -7.01 -2.92
CA GLN A 18 12.05 -8.12 -2.06
C GLN A 18 12.71 -9.25 -2.87
N ASP A 19 12.12 -9.60 -4.02
CA ASP A 19 12.68 -10.59 -4.93
C ASP A 19 14.08 -10.18 -5.41
N HIS A 20 14.23 -8.91 -5.81
CA HIS A 20 15.50 -8.35 -6.22
C HIS A 20 16.53 -8.37 -5.09
N PHE A 21 16.16 -7.96 -3.88
CA PHE A 21 17.03 -8.02 -2.71
C PHE A 21 17.54 -9.44 -2.45
N VAL A 22 16.67 -10.43 -2.48
CA VAL A 22 17.05 -11.83 -2.28
C VAL A 22 17.98 -12.32 -3.38
N ALA A 23 17.70 -11.96 -4.63
CA ALA A 23 18.55 -12.32 -5.76
C ALA A 23 19.96 -11.73 -5.65
N GLU A 24 20.07 -10.45 -5.27
CA GLU A 24 21.36 -9.77 -5.14
C GLU A 24 22.19 -10.24 -3.93
N VAL A 25 21.54 -10.43 -2.78
CA VAL A 25 22.23 -10.73 -1.53
C VAL A 25 22.46 -12.22 -1.33
N HIS A 26 21.49 -13.05 -1.71
CA HIS A 26 21.53 -14.49 -1.49
C HIS A 26 21.76 -15.31 -2.76
N HIS A 27 21.82 -14.66 -3.93
CA HIS A 27 22.04 -15.30 -5.24
C HIS A 27 21.03 -16.41 -5.55
N GLN A 28 19.78 -16.27 -5.08
CA GLN A 28 18.69 -17.22 -5.23
C GLN A 28 17.40 -16.50 -5.61
N ASP A 29 16.45 -17.24 -6.19
CA ASP A 29 15.08 -16.75 -6.24
C ASP A 29 14.42 -16.81 -4.85
N ILE A 30 13.43 -15.95 -4.61
CA ILE A 30 12.79 -15.81 -3.30
C ILE A 30 12.12 -17.12 -2.82
N GLY A 31 11.58 -17.93 -3.74
CA GLY A 31 10.96 -19.21 -3.41
C GLY A 31 11.96 -20.22 -2.91
N SER A 32 13.10 -20.35 -3.61
CA SER A 32 14.22 -21.23 -3.23
C SER A 32 14.82 -20.78 -1.90
N PHE A 33 15.00 -19.47 -1.70
CA PHE A 33 15.50 -18.91 -0.46
C PHE A 33 14.62 -19.28 0.74
N PHE A 34 13.32 -19.05 0.66
CA PHE A 34 12.39 -19.42 1.74
C PHE A 34 12.31 -20.93 1.96
N LEU A 35 12.39 -21.73 0.89
CA LEU A 35 12.39 -23.20 0.99
C LEU A 35 13.64 -23.71 1.71
N GLN A 36 14.81 -23.16 1.39
CA GLN A 36 16.06 -23.47 2.07
C GLN A 36 16.00 -23.06 3.54
N ALA A 37 15.64 -21.81 3.83
CA ALA A 37 15.47 -21.32 5.18
C ALA A 37 14.51 -22.21 6.00
N ARG A 38 13.42 -22.68 5.37
CA ARG A 38 12.48 -23.60 6.02
C ARG A 38 13.08 -24.94 6.37
N LYS A 39 13.94 -25.49 5.50
CA LYS A 39 14.63 -26.77 5.74
C LYS A 39 15.67 -26.66 6.85
N GLU A 40 16.39 -25.54 6.93
CA GLU A 40 17.46 -25.30 7.91
C GLU A 40 16.92 -24.94 9.29
N MET A 41 15.74 -24.34 9.37
CA MET A 41 15.16 -23.79 10.61
C MET A 41 14.14 -24.72 11.27
N THR A 42 14.22 -26.03 11.10
CA THR A 42 13.37 -27.00 11.81
C THR A 42 13.49 -26.80 13.34
N GLY A 43 12.49 -26.16 13.94
CA GLY A 43 12.39 -25.97 15.40
C GLY A 43 12.71 -24.58 15.94
N LYS A 44 13.15 -23.62 15.13
CA LYS A 44 13.36 -22.21 15.54
C LYS A 44 12.39 -21.28 14.80
N GLY A 45 11.89 -20.26 15.49
CA GLY A 45 10.95 -19.29 14.92
C GLY A 45 11.46 -18.68 13.61
N LEU A 46 10.60 -18.67 12.61
CA LEU A 46 10.93 -18.31 11.24
C LEU A 46 11.13 -16.81 11.05
N ALA A 47 12.37 -16.38 11.01
CA ALA A 47 12.73 -15.15 10.33
C ALA A 47 13.73 -15.52 9.21
N ALA A 48 13.22 -15.86 8.03
CA ALA A 48 14.07 -16.16 6.87
C ALA A 48 14.80 -14.90 6.37
N LEU A 49 14.24 -13.72 6.62
CA LEU A 49 14.91 -12.44 6.49
C LEU A 49 15.19 -11.92 7.90
N GLU A 50 16.37 -11.38 8.13
CA GLU A 50 16.74 -10.77 9.41
C GLU A 50 15.94 -9.49 9.60
N GLY A 51 14.85 -9.57 10.39
CA GLY A 51 13.71 -8.66 10.35
C GLY A 51 14.04 -7.17 10.43
N TRP A 52 15.12 -6.78 11.12
CA TRP A 52 15.48 -5.37 11.22
C TRP A 52 16.45 -4.91 10.12
N VAL A 53 17.50 -5.69 9.85
CA VAL A 53 18.57 -5.30 8.92
C VAL A 53 18.09 -5.39 7.47
N ASP A 54 17.56 -6.55 7.08
CA ASP A 54 17.14 -6.79 5.71
C ASP A 54 15.98 -5.87 5.30
N TYR A 55 14.97 -5.73 6.17
CA TYR A 55 13.85 -4.83 5.86
C TYR A 55 14.26 -3.35 5.84
N ARG A 56 15.31 -2.94 6.52
CA ARG A 56 15.86 -1.59 6.40
C ARG A 56 16.42 -1.34 5.01
N VAL A 57 17.14 -2.31 4.45
CA VAL A 57 17.69 -2.23 3.07
C VAL A 57 16.55 -2.28 2.06
N ILE A 58 15.64 -3.24 2.17
CA ILE A 58 14.48 -3.39 1.29
C ILE A 58 13.63 -2.12 1.28
N ASN A 59 13.35 -1.53 2.45
CA ASN A 59 12.63 -0.26 2.55
C ASN A 59 13.37 0.87 1.85
N ALA A 60 14.70 0.98 2.02
CA ALA A 60 15.50 2.01 1.38
C ALA A 60 15.43 1.88 -0.15
N MET A 61 15.55 0.66 -0.69
CA MET A 61 15.43 0.39 -2.13
C MET A 61 14.02 0.75 -2.64
N TYR A 62 12.99 0.37 -1.90
CA TYR A 62 11.59 0.67 -2.26
C TYR A 62 11.34 2.18 -2.33
N PHE A 63 11.76 2.93 -1.32
CA PHE A 63 11.58 4.38 -1.31
C PHE A 63 12.50 5.10 -2.30
N GLN A 64 13.68 4.57 -2.62
CA GLN A 64 14.50 5.07 -3.69
C GLN A 64 13.81 4.98 -5.06
N TRP A 65 13.05 3.93 -5.29
CA TRP A 65 12.21 3.78 -6.48
C TRP A 65 10.94 4.65 -6.41
N LEU A 66 10.24 4.66 -5.27
CA LEU A 66 8.92 5.28 -5.14
C LEU A 66 8.98 6.82 -5.04
N ASN A 67 9.93 7.36 -4.28
CA ASN A 67 9.99 8.80 -4.00
C ASN A 67 10.15 9.67 -5.25
N PRO A 68 10.94 9.32 -6.28
CA PRO A 68 10.96 10.08 -7.53
C PRO A 68 9.59 10.11 -8.21
N ILE A 69 8.83 9.02 -8.14
CA ILE A 69 7.49 8.95 -8.72
C ILE A 69 6.54 9.85 -7.95
N LEU A 70 6.53 9.76 -6.61
CA LEU A 70 5.59 10.51 -5.77
C LEU A 70 5.89 12.01 -5.65
N PHE A 71 7.18 12.40 -5.62
CA PHE A 71 7.55 13.74 -5.16
C PHE A 71 8.39 14.57 -6.14
N LYS A 72 9.03 13.93 -7.12
CA LYS A 72 9.90 14.65 -8.06
C LYS A 72 9.28 14.89 -9.43
N GLY A 73 8.27 14.11 -9.78
CA GLY A 73 7.59 14.23 -11.07
C GLY A 73 6.54 15.33 -11.08
N ARG A 74 6.28 15.87 -12.27
CA ARG A 74 5.18 16.81 -12.54
C ARG A 74 3.99 16.07 -13.16
N TRP A 75 3.56 15.00 -12.52
CA TRP A 75 2.44 14.16 -12.97
C TRP A 75 1.50 13.85 -11.80
N ASN A 76 0.31 13.44 -12.14
CA ASN A 76 -0.64 12.88 -11.22
C ASN A 76 -0.38 11.37 -11.07
N ILE A 77 -0.62 10.81 -9.90
CA ILE A 77 -0.39 9.39 -9.65
C ILE A 77 -1.69 8.73 -9.25
N PHE A 78 -2.00 7.66 -9.95
CA PHE A 78 -3.07 6.74 -9.57
C PHE A 78 -2.45 5.37 -9.29
N ALA A 79 -2.67 4.83 -8.09
CA ALA A 79 -2.17 3.52 -7.74
C ALA A 79 -3.30 2.65 -7.21
N THR A 80 -3.29 1.36 -7.58
CA THR A 80 -4.16 0.35 -7.01
C THR A 80 -3.40 -0.51 -6.01
N ALA A 81 -4.11 -1.05 -5.02
CA ALA A 81 -3.58 -2.05 -4.10
C ALA A 81 -4.65 -3.08 -3.78
N LYS A 82 -4.25 -4.35 -3.68
CA LYS A 82 -5.12 -5.38 -3.11
C LYS A 82 -5.30 -5.10 -1.61
N THR A 83 -6.43 -5.52 -1.07
CA THR A 83 -6.68 -5.45 0.37
C THR A 83 -6.25 -6.74 1.06
N ASP A 84 -5.82 -6.61 2.30
CA ASP A 84 -5.56 -7.68 3.24
C ASP A 84 -6.35 -7.42 4.52
N GLN A 85 -6.67 -8.45 5.29
CA GLN A 85 -7.39 -8.28 6.55
C GLN A 85 -6.49 -7.63 7.61
N LEU A 86 -7.04 -6.66 8.34
CA LEU A 86 -6.39 -6.09 9.50
C LEU A 86 -6.76 -6.92 10.72
N SER A 87 -5.81 -7.72 11.22
CA SER A 87 -6.03 -8.52 12.44
C SER A 87 -6.28 -7.61 13.64
N SER A 88 -7.38 -7.85 14.36
CA SER A 88 -7.70 -7.17 15.61
C SER A 88 -6.74 -7.55 16.75
N ASP A 89 -6.12 -8.73 16.67
CA ASP A 89 -5.42 -9.38 17.78
C ASP A 89 -3.92 -9.06 17.87
N LYS A 90 -3.37 -8.32 16.92
CA LYS A 90 -1.95 -7.95 16.96
C LYS A 90 -1.69 -6.78 17.90
N LYS A 91 -0.68 -6.98 18.75
CA LYS A 91 -0.15 -5.99 19.70
C LYS A 91 0.15 -4.64 19.04
N PRO A 92 0.09 -3.52 19.79
CA PRO A 92 0.19 -2.14 19.29
C PRO A 92 1.59 -1.71 18.80
N THR A 93 2.44 -2.65 18.37
CA THR A 93 3.76 -2.36 17.79
C THR A 93 3.72 -1.93 16.32
N GLU A 94 2.58 -2.08 15.65
CA GLU A 94 2.39 -1.47 14.33
C GLU A 94 2.02 0.01 14.53
N ASP A 95 2.55 0.86 13.66
CA ASP A 95 2.31 2.30 13.60
C ASP A 95 0.86 2.66 13.97
N SER A 96 0.70 3.26 15.13
CA SER A 96 -0.61 3.51 15.74
C SER A 96 -1.51 4.40 14.87
N GLN A 97 -0.91 5.27 14.05
CA GLN A 97 -1.65 6.19 13.18
C GLN A 97 -2.24 5.45 11.97
N THR A 98 -1.44 4.65 11.25
CA THR A 98 -1.97 3.84 10.13
C THR A 98 -3.03 2.87 10.60
N ARG A 99 -2.81 2.25 11.77
CA ARG A 99 -3.78 1.32 12.36
C ARG A 99 -5.08 2.04 12.73
N SER A 100 -5.01 3.20 13.39
CA SER A 100 -6.21 3.98 13.75
C SER A 100 -7.00 4.45 12.54
N LEU A 101 -6.31 4.72 11.42
CA LEU A 101 -6.94 5.10 10.15
C LEU A 101 -7.71 3.93 9.52
N LEU A 102 -7.17 2.72 9.56
CA LEU A 102 -7.68 1.55 8.84
C LEU A 102 -8.59 0.64 9.69
N LEU A 103 -8.44 0.69 11.02
CA LEU A 103 -9.19 -0.18 11.94
C LEU A 103 -10.71 -0.15 11.74
N PRO A 104 -11.36 1.01 11.50
CA PRO A 104 -12.80 1.06 11.25
C PRO A 104 -13.25 0.28 10.01
N PHE A 105 -12.33 0.04 9.07
CA PHE A 105 -12.62 -0.66 7.82
C PHE A 105 -12.24 -2.15 7.85
N GLY A 106 -11.49 -2.60 8.87
CA GLY A 106 -11.06 -4.00 9.02
C GLY A 106 -10.08 -4.49 7.96
N VAL A 107 -9.57 -3.60 7.10
CA VAL A 107 -8.68 -3.94 5.99
C VAL A 107 -7.51 -2.98 5.89
N LYS A 108 -6.43 -3.45 5.28
CA LYS A 108 -5.24 -2.65 4.95
C LYS A 108 -4.81 -2.91 3.50
N PRO A 109 -4.10 -1.98 2.86
CA PRO A 109 -3.50 -2.28 1.56
C PRO A 109 -2.42 -3.35 1.70
N LYS A 110 -2.41 -4.31 0.78
CA LYS A 110 -1.34 -5.29 0.65
C LYS A 110 -0.16 -4.65 -0.08
N ALA A 111 0.60 -3.84 0.65
CA ALA A 111 1.74 -3.07 0.17
C ALA A 111 2.68 -2.77 1.35
N GLN A 112 3.72 -2.00 1.09
CA GLN A 112 4.58 -1.47 2.16
C GLN A 112 3.71 -0.64 3.14
N LYS A 113 3.97 -0.78 4.45
CA LYS A 113 3.08 -0.29 5.53
C LYS A 113 2.82 1.22 5.50
N ASP A 114 3.82 2.01 5.08
CA ASP A 114 3.77 3.46 5.10
C ASP A 114 3.24 4.07 3.79
N ILE A 115 2.84 3.23 2.83
CA ILE A 115 2.42 3.65 1.49
C ILE A 115 1.29 4.67 1.50
N LEU A 116 0.36 4.58 2.46
CA LEU A 116 -0.77 5.48 2.56
C LEU A 116 -0.37 6.94 2.83
N TYR A 117 0.80 7.16 3.46
CA TYR A 117 1.29 8.52 3.71
C TYR A 117 1.72 9.23 2.44
N GLY A 118 2.17 8.50 1.43
CA GLY A 118 2.56 9.05 0.14
C GLY A 118 1.39 9.58 -0.70
N PHE A 119 0.17 9.06 -0.48
CA PHE A 119 -1.00 9.44 -1.27
C PHE A 119 -1.83 10.53 -0.58
N HIS A 120 -2.37 11.42 -1.40
CA HIS A 120 -3.26 12.50 -0.98
C HIS A 120 -4.63 11.94 -0.58
N THR A 121 -5.21 11.16 -1.45
CA THR A 121 -6.53 10.53 -1.30
C THR A 121 -6.40 9.02 -1.36
N THR A 122 -7.11 8.31 -0.49
CA THR A 122 -7.19 6.84 -0.49
C THR A 122 -8.65 6.41 -0.41
N ILE A 123 -9.04 5.57 -1.36
CA ILE A 123 -10.41 5.08 -1.48
C ILE A 123 -10.41 3.56 -1.40
N LEU A 124 -11.27 3.03 -0.54
CA LEU A 124 -11.59 1.62 -0.47
C LEU A 124 -12.73 1.30 -1.42
N THR A 125 -12.49 0.39 -2.36
CA THR A 125 -13.54 -0.17 -3.20
C THR A 125 -14.13 -1.41 -2.55
N GLY A 126 -15.44 -1.51 -2.54
CA GLY A 126 -16.16 -2.64 -1.99
C GLY A 126 -17.36 -3.02 -2.83
N ARG A 127 -18.14 -3.95 -2.32
CA ARG A 127 -19.43 -4.33 -2.87
C ARG A 127 -20.42 -4.50 -1.74
N ASP A 128 -21.56 -3.85 -1.86
CA ASP A 128 -22.66 -4.03 -0.93
C ASP A 128 -23.17 -5.48 -1.01
N PRO A 129 -23.14 -6.24 0.09
CA PRO A 129 -23.53 -7.65 0.06
C PRO A 129 -25.03 -7.87 -0.21
N ARG A 130 -25.89 -6.86 0.00
CA ARG A 130 -27.33 -6.96 -0.19
C ARG A 130 -27.75 -6.61 -1.61
N SER A 131 -27.27 -5.47 -2.10
CA SER A 131 -27.64 -4.97 -3.44
C SER A 131 -26.69 -5.43 -4.52
N GLY A 132 -25.49 -5.90 -4.18
CA GLY A 132 -24.43 -6.19 -5.12
C GLY A 132 -23.80 -4.94 -5.76
N ALA A 133 -24.25 -3.75 -5.39
CA ALA A 133 -23.73 -2.49 -5.90
C ALA A 133 -22.26 -2.27 -5.48
N ARG A 134 -21.49 -1.65 -6.36
CA ARG A 134 -20.13 -1.23 -6.02
C ARG A 134 -20.18 -0.04 -5.07
N THR A 135 -19.36 -0.10 -4.03
CA THR A 135 -19.21 0.97 -3.04
C THR A 135 -17.79 1.54 -3.10
N LEU A 136 -17.68 2.82 -2.88
CA LEU A 136 -16.42 3.55 -2.77
C LEU A 136 -16.45 4.28 -1.43
N THR A 137 -15.47 4.01 -0.56
CA THR A 137 -15.42 4.65 0.75
C THR A 137 -14.11 5.40 0.90
N ALA A 138 -14.19 6.68 1.22
CA ALA A 138 -13.01 7.50 1.47
C ALA A 138 -12.35 7.08 2.80
N ILE A 139 -11.17 6.48 2.75
CA ILE A 139 -10.37 6.18 3.96
C ILE A 139 -9.62 7.42 4.41
N LYS A 140 -9.04 8.13 3.46
CA LYS A 140 -8.22 9.31 3.67
C LYS A 140 -8.43 10.29 2.53
N ASP A 141 -8.60 11.55 2.89
CA ASP A 141 -8.59 12.66 1.98
C ASP A 141 -7.97 13.85 2.73
N ARG A 142 -6.87 14.40 2.23
CA ARG A 142 -6.16 15.49 2.91
C ARG A 142 -6.89 16.81 2.85
N GLU A 143 -7.65 17.03 1.77
CA GLU A 143 -8.40 18.28 1.59
C GLU A 143 -9.79 18.23 2.24
N ARG A 144 -10.34 17.02 2.38
CA ARG A 144 -11.72 16.82 2.86
C ARG A 144 -11.75 15.77 3.97
N SER A 145 -11.23 16.12 5.14
CA SER A 145 -11.20 15.22 6.28
C SER A 145 -12.60 14.76 6.73
N GLU A 146 -13.63 15.57 6.47
CA GLU A 146 -15.04 15.27 6.75
C GLU A 146 -15.59 14.14 5.89
N THR A 147 -14.99 13.85 4.75
CA THR A 147 -15.43 12.73 3.87
C THR A 147 -14.99 11.37 4.36
N ARG A 148 -14.13 11.30 5.38
CA ARG A 148 -13.63 10.05 5.90
C ARG A 148 -14.75 9.12 6.38
N GLY A 149 -14.76 7.89 5.83
CA GLY A 149 -15.79 6.90 6.12
C GLY A 149 -17.09 7.09 5.33
N GLN A 150 -17.23 8.18 4.58
CA GLN A 150 -18.39 8.38 3.75
C GLN A 150 -18.30 7.54 2.48
N VAL A 151 -19.45 7.03 2.03
CA VAL A 151 -19.57 6.37 0.74
C VAL A 151 -19.57 7.42 -0.36
N VAL A 152 -18.63 7.32 -1.25
CA VAL A 152 -18.54 8.18 -2.42
C VAL A 152 -19.37 7.52 -3.53
N ASN A 153 -20.49 8.12 -3.89
CA ASN A 153 -21.45 7.54 -4.82
C ASN A 153 -20.94 7.46 -6.27
N SER A 154 -19.98 8.29 -6.64
CA SER A 154 -19.31 8.21 -7.93
C SER A 154 -17.87 8.65 -7.81
N PHE A 155 -16.93 7.75 -8.12
CA PHE A 155 -15.55 8.13 -8.35
C PHE A 155 -15.43 8.59 -9.80
N THR A 156 -15.72 9.84 -9.99
CA THR A 156 -15.63 10.52 -11.29
C THR A 156 -14.44 11.49 -11.28
N LEU A 157 -14.07 11.96 -12.46
CA LEU A 157 -13.11 13.06 -12.57
C LEU A 157 -13.56 14.29 -11.76
N ASP A 158 -14.87 14.50 -11.62
CA ASP A 158 -15.41 15.61 -10.83
C ASP A 158 -15.14 15.44 -9.32
N TYR A 159 -15.14 14.21 -8.81
CA TYR A 159 -14.67 13.96 -7.44
C TYR A 159 -13.20 14.36 -7.28
N LEU A 160 -12.35 13.99 -8.24
CA LEU A 160 -10.94 14.34 -8.21
C LEU A 160 -10.69 15.85 -8.38
N LYS A 161 -11.44 16.52 -9.24
CA LYS A 161 -11.39 17.99 -9.41
C LYS A 161 -11.67 18.71 -8.10
N GLY A 162 -12.69 18.26 -7.34
CA GLY A 162 -13.00 18.82 -6.03
C GLY A 162 -11.92 18.59 -4.96
N VAL A 163 -11.09 17.54 -5.12
CA VAL A 163 -10.08 17.14 -4.12
C VAL A 163 -8.80 17.96 -4.19
N ALA A 164 -8.37 18.38 -5.37
CA ALA A 164 -7.01 18.88 -5.55
C ALA A 164 -6.94 20.32 -6.09
N GLY A 165 -8.05 21.03 -6.15
CA GLY A 165 -8.08 22.30 -6.85
C GLY A 165 -7.69 22.17 -8.33
N TRP A 166 -7.97 21.01 -8.92
CA TRP A 166 -7.63 20.73 -10.29
C TRP A 166 -8.58 21.49 -11.20
N GLU A 167 -8.16 22.64 -11.63
CA GLU A 167 -8.71 23.28 -12.79
C GLU A 167 -8.24 22.48 -14.02
N MET A 168 -9.10 21.62 -14.53
CA MET A 168 -8.89 21.06 -15.85
C MET A 168 -9.32 22.15 -16.85
N THR A 169 -8.36 22.85 -17.38
CA THR A 169 -8.53 23.69 -18.59
C THR A 169 -8.61 22.81 -19.82
#